data_00f40ff751b65e44a07b7e211598b259
#
_entry.id   00f40ff751b65e44a07b7e211598b259
#
_cell.length_a   1.000
_cell.length_b   1.000
_cell.length_c   1.000
_cell.angle_alpha   90.00
_cell.angle_beta   90.00
_cell.angle_gamma   90.00
#
_symmetry.space_group_name_H-M   'P 1'
#
loop_
_entity.id
_entity.type
_entity.pdbx_description
1 polymer ?
#
loop_
_entity_poly.entity_id
_entity_poly.type
_entity_poly.pdbx_seq_one_letter_code
_entity_poly.pdbx_strand_id
1 'polypeptide(L)'
;SFRTPLLVRLPGGKKGDVDEMVQNIDYGPTILDLAGVEVPADMHGVSFLPLLKGEKVPDWRKSLYYHFYEYPAEHAVRRHYGVRTERYKLMHFYNDIDCWELYDLQEDPMEMHNIYGQPGTEELVKELKTELLRLQVQYDDPIRNIYKD
;
A
#
# COMPACT_ATOMS: atom_id res chain seq x y z
N SER A 1 6.90 -7.59 3.10
CA SER A 1 6.74 -7.55 1.63
C SER A 1 6.35 -6.18 1.06
N PHE A 2 6.14 -5.16 1.87
CA PHE A 2 5.78 -3.81 1.41
C PHE A 2 6.99 -2.96 0.94
N ARG A 3 8.20 -3.48 1.00
CA ARG A 3 9.42 -2.76 0.60
C ARG A 3 10.19 -3.56 -0.45
N THR A 4 9.60 -3.66 -1.64
CA THR A 4 10.28 -4.26 -2.78
C THR A 4 11.03 -3.16 -3.53
N PRO A 5 12.35 -3.30 -3.79
CA PRO A 5 13.07 -2.33 -4.60
C PRO A 5 12.51 -2.30 -6.02
N LEU A 6 12.33 -1.10 -6.56
CA LEU A 6 11.92 -0.88 -7.94
C LEU A 6 13.01 -0.06 -8.65
N LEU A 7 13.55 -0.61 -9.74
CA LEU A 7 14.48 0.09 -10.60
C LEU A 7 13.85 0.26 -11.98
N VAL A 8 13.79 1.49 -12.46
CA VAL A 8 13.22 1.82 -13.76
C VAL A 8 14.24 2.54 -14.61
N ARG A 9 14.40 2.09 -15.87
CA ARG A 9 15.19 2.79 -16.88
C ARG A 9 14.26 3.34 -17.95
N LEU A 10 14.04 4.65 -17.89
CA LEU A 10 13.33 5.37 -18.95
C LEU A 10 14.34 5.87 -20.00
N PRO A 11 14.19 5.51 -21.30
CA PRO A 11 15.03 6.07 -22.35
C PRO A 11 14.94 7.61 -22.39
N GLY A 12 16.09 8.27 -22.29
CA GLY A 12 16.14 9.74 -22.18
C GLY A 12 15.72 10.32 -20.82
N GLY A 13 15.37 9.47 -19.86
CA GLY A 13 15.01 9.88 -18.51
C GLY A 13 16.21 10.37 -17.68
N LYS A 14 15.91 11.13 -16.64
CA LYS A 14 16.90 11.61 -15.68
C LYS A 14 17.26 10.49 -14.69
N LYS A 15 18.49 10.52 -14.19
CA LYS A 15 18.86 9.74 -13.01
C LYS A 15 18.33 10.44 -11.76
N GLY A 16 17.80 9.66 -10.81
CA GLY A 16 17.30 10.17 -9.54
C GLY A 16 16.56 9.11 -8.78
N ASP A 17 16.17 9.45 -7.57
CA ASP A 17 15.31 8.67 -6.71
C ASP A 17 13.90 9.26 -6.75
N VAL A 18 12.91 8.41 -6.56
CA VAL A 18 11.49 8.74 -6.45
C VAL A 18 11.02 8.24 -5.10
N ASP A 19 10.67 9.17 -4.21
CA ASP A 19 10.26 8.87 -2.84
C ASP A 19 8.75 8.59 -2.71
N GLU A 20 7.99 8.94 -3.75
CA GLU A 20 6.56 8.71 -3.82
C GLU A 20 6.21 7.22 -3.79
N MET A 21 5.14 6.87 -3.10
CA MET A 21 4.69 5.49 -2.97
C MET A 21 4.14 4.94 -4.29
N VAL A 22 4.79 3.92 -4.83
CA VAL A 22 4.41 3.19 -6.04
C VAL A 22 4.07 1.75 -5.70
N GLN A 23 3.11 1.17 -6.40
CA GLN A 23 2.67 -0.22 -6.25
C GLN A 23 2.85 -0.99 -7.56
N ASN A 24 2.86 -2.32 -7.48
CA ASN A 24 2.92 -3.20 -8.64
C ASN A 24 1.72 -3.02 -9.60
N ILE A 25 0.54 -2.65 -9.09
CA ILE A 25 -0.65 -2.35 -9.90
C ILE A 25 -0.46 -1.13 -10.81
N ASP A 26 0.53 -0.28 -10.53
CA ASP A 26 0.84 0.94 -11.29
C ASP A 26 1.66 0.64 -12.55
N TYR A 27 2.27 -0.55 -12.65
CA TYR A 27 3.14 -0.88 -13.78
C TYR A 27 2.36 -0.93 -15.10
N GLY A 28 1.19 -1.58 -15.11
CA GLY A 28 0.33 -1.65 -16.28
C GLY A 28 -0.06 -0.27 -16.82
N PRO A 29 -0.70 0.58 -15.99
CA PRO A 29 -1.01 1.97 -16.38
C PRO A 29 0.22 2.76 -16.88
N THR A 30 1.37 2.58 -16.23
CA THR A 30 2.60 3.30 -16.63
C THR A 30 3.12 2.84 -18.00
N ILE A 31 3.03 1.56 -18.30
CA ILE A 31 3.45 1.01 -19.60
C ILE A 31 2.50 1.48 -20.70
N LEU A 32 1.19 1.50 -20.46
CA LEU A 32 0.20 2.01 -21.41
C LEU A 32 0.41 3.50 -21.69
N ASP A 33 0.58 4.29 -20.65
CA ASP A 33 0.85 5.72 -20.75
C ASP A 33 2.16 6.00 -21.52
N LEU A 34 3.21 5.23 -21.24
CA LEU A 34 4.49 5.32 -21.98
C LEU A 34 4.32 4.97 -23.45
N ALA A 35 3.41 4.06 -23.79
CA ALA A 35 3.09 3.68 -25.17
C ALA A 35 2.13 4.65 -25.86
N GLY A 36 1.62 5.67 -25.17
CA GLY A 36 0.61 6.59 -25.68
C GLY A 36 -0.78 5.94 -25.85
N VAL A 37 -1.04 4.87 -25.10
CA VAL A 37 -2.32 4.16 -25.10
C VAL A 37 -3.13 4.59 -23.90
N GLU A 38 -4.43 4.81 -24.10
CA GLU A 38 -5.34 5.16 -23.01
C GLU A 38 -5.39 4.06 -21.95
N VAL A 39 -5.28 4.47 -20.68
CA VAL A 39 -5.37 3.55 -19.54
C VAL A 39 -6.84 3.21 -19.29
N PRO A 40 -7.25 1.92 -19.33
CA PRO A 40 -8.60 1.51 -19.04
C PRO A 40 -9.07 1.97 -17.64
N ALA A 41 -10.33 2.42 -17.54
CA ALA A 41 -10.89 2.98 -16.31
C ALA A 41 -11.08 1.96 -15.18
N ASP A 42 -11.05 0.67 -15.49
CA ASP A 42 -11.14 -0.44 -14.55
C ASP A 42 -9.77 -0.84 -13.94
N MET A 43 -8.68 -0.22 -14.38
CA MET A 43 -7.38 -0.39 -13.75
C MET A 43 -7.30 0.42 -12.46
N HIS A 44 -7.02 -0.24 -11.34
CA HIS A 44 -6.88 0.40 -10.02
C HIS A 44 -5.55 1.17 -9.85
N GLY A 45 -4.54 0.84 -10.64
CA GLY A 45 -3.24 1.51 -10.60
C GLY A 45 -3.26 2.88 -11.25
N VAL A 46 -2.23 3.65 -10.96
CA VAL A 46 -2.02 5.01 -11.52
C VAL A 46 -0.65 5.05 -12.19
N SER A 47 -0.58 5.65 -13.39
CA SER A 47 0.71 5.84 -14.06
C SER A 47 1.65 6.71 -13.23
N PHE A 48 2.86 6.21 -12.97
CA PHE A 48 3.92 7.00 -12.35
C PHE A 48 4.92 7.55 -13.38
N LEU A 49 4.56 7.56 -14.67
CA LEU A 49 5.38 8.16 -15.71
C LEU A 49 5.73 9.63 -15.45
N PRO A 50 4.82 10.48 -14.93
CA PRO A 50 5.19 11.85 -14.56
C PRO A 50 6.30 11.90 -13.51
N LEU A 51 6.28 11.02 -12.51
CA LEU A 51 7.35 10.95 -11.50
C LEU A 51 8.69 10.56 -12.12
N LEU A 52 8.70 9.60 -13.05
CA LEU A 52 9.92 9.22 -13.79
C LEU A 52 10.49 10.35 -14.65
N LYS A 53 9.64 11.29 -15.08
CA LYS A 53 10.04 12.51 -15.77
C LYS A 53 10.52 13.62 -14.83
N GLY A 54 10.41 13.42 -13.52
CA GLY A 54 10.74 14.41 -12.49
C GLY A 54 9.69 15.51 -12.35
N GLU A 55 8.46 15.23 -12.75
CA GLU A 55 7.32 16.13 -12.59
C GLU A 55 6.76 16.02 -11.17
N LYS A 56 6.27 17.14 -10.62
CA LYS A 56 5.57 17.14 -9.33
C LYS A 56 4.12 16.74 -9.55
N VAL A 57 3.65 15.76 -8.79
CA VAL A 57 2.25 15.33 -8.77
C VAL A 57 1.66 15.62 -7.38
N PRO A 58 1.06 16.81 -7.16
CA PRO A 58 0.67 17.26 -5.82
C PRO A 58 -0.28 16.32 -5.08
N ASP A 59 -1.17 15.65 -5.82
CA ASP A 59 -2.19 14.75 -5.26
C ASP A 59 -1.79 13.28 -5.34
N TRP A 60 -0.47 13.01 -5.38
CA TRP A 60 -0.01 11.63 -5.34
C TRP A 60 -0.42 10.95 -4.03
N ARG A 61 -0.67 9.65 -4.11
CA ARG A 61 -1.14 8.86 -2.96
C ARG A 61 -0.23 8.97 -1.75
N LYS A 62 -0.84 9.04 -0.56
CA LYS A 62 -0.15 9.10 0.74
C LYS A 62 -0.31 7.80 1.54
N SER A 63 -0.99 6.84 0.98
CA SER A 63 -1.24 5.55 1.60
C SER A 63 -1.36 4.44 0.57
N LEU A 64 -1.02 3.23 0.97
CA LEU A 64 -1.11 2.02 0.17
C LEU A 64 -2.02 1.02 0.86
N TYR A 65 -2.86 0.34 0.08
CA TYR A 65 -3.62 -0.83 0.49
C TYR A 65 -2.88 -2.10 0.09
N TYR A 66 -2.98 -3.10 0.93
CA TYR A 66 -2.40 -4.40 0.71
C TYR A 66 -3.32 -5.49 1.25
N HIS A 67 -3.52 -6.57 0.47
CA HIS A 67 -4.28 -7.74 0.90
C HIS A 67 -3.57 -9.02 0.44
N PHE A 68 -3.32 -9.94 1.37
CA PHE A 68 -2.74 -11.25 1.14
C PHE A 68 -3.77 -12.35 1.52
N TYR A 69 -4.21 -13.12 0.54
CA TYR A 69 -5.29 -14.11 0.70
C TYR A 69 -4.77 -15.54 0.85
N GLU A 70 -3.52 -15.78 0.46
CA GLU A 70 -2.99 -17.08 0.13
C GLU A 70 -2.57 -17.87 1.37
N TYR A 71 -3.56 -18.45 2.06
CA TYR A 71 -3.31 -19.32 3.19
C TYR A 71 -4.50 -20.27 3.44
N PRO A 72 -4.27 -21.58 3.77
CA PRO A 72 -2.98 -22.28 3.70
C PRO A 72 -2.56 -22.53 2.25
N ALA A 73 -1.28 -22.30 1.96
CA ALA A 73 -0.70 -22.49 0.64
C ALA A 73 0.80 -22.77 0.76
N GLU A 74 1.56 -22.53 -0.31
CA GLU A 74 3.01 -22.72 -0.36
C GLU A 74 3.74 -21.86 0.70
N HIS A 75 3.21 -20.68 1.00
CA HIS A 75 3.75 -19.80 2.02
C HIS A 75 3.04 -19.97 3.35
N ALA A 76 3.81 -19.98 4.46
CA ALA A 76 3.30 -20.09 5.81
C ALA A 76 2.74 -18.76 6.37
N VAL A 77 2.75 -17.70 5.56
CA VAL A 77 2.22 -16.38 5.95
C VAL A 77 0.70 -16.42 6.03
N ARG A 78 0.15 -15.99 7.16
CA ARG A 78 -1.30 -15.94 7.40
C ARG A 78 -1.97 -14.85 6.57
N ARG A 79 -3.26 -15.06 6.26
CA ARG A 79 -4.07 -14.05 5.56
C ARG A 79 -4.07 -12.75 6.35
N HIS A 80 -3.82 -11.67 5.67
CA HIS A 80 -3.84 -10.35 6.29
C HIS A 80 -4.08 -9.26 5.24
N TYR A 81 -4.59 -8.15 5.70
CA TYR A 81 -4.69 -6.91 4.93
C TYR A 81 -4.17 -5.75 5.77
N GLY A 82 -3.91 -4.64 5.14
CA GLY A 82 -3.41 -3.49 5.87
C GLY A 82 -3.30 -2.23 5.04
N VAL A 83 -2.99 -1.16 5.76
CA VAL A 83 -2.66 0.15 5.20
C VAL A 83 -1.25 0.53 5.60
N ARG A 84 -0.52 1.08 4.65
CA ARG A 84 0.76 1.72 4.89
C ARG A 84 0.68 3.18 4.48
N THR A 85 1.09 4.06 5.39
CA THR A 85 1.37 5.47 5.11
C THR A 85 2.88 5.67 4.99
N GLU A 86 3.33 6.90 4.84
CA GLU A 86 4.76 7.21 4.85
C GLU A 86 5.44 6.74 6.15
N ARG A 87 4.80 6.97 7.30
CA ARG A 87 5.34 6.68 8.62
C ARG A 87 4.81 5.42 9.27
N TYR A 88 3.54 5.09 9.10
CA TYR A 88 2.90 4.01 9.85
C TYR A 88 2.44 2.87 8.95
N LYS A 89 2.40 1.67 9.55
CA LYS A 89 1.85 0.48 8.91
C LYS A 89 0.93 -0.22 9.89
N LEU A 90 -0.35 -0.35 9.54
CA LEU A 90 -1.37 -1.08 10.28
C LEU A 90 -1.76 -2.32 9.50
N MET A 91 -1.73 -3.49 10.13
CA MET A 91 -2.12 -4.77 9.52
C MET A 91 -3.13 -5.50 10.40
N HIS A 92 -4.04 -6.23 9.76
CA HIS A 92 -4.97 -7.14 10.40
C HIS A 92 -4.82 -8.54 9.85
N PHE A 93 -4.41 -9.47 10.69
CA PHE A 93 -4.47 -10.90 10.43
C PHE A 93 -5.86 -11.41 10.78
N TYR A 94 -6.53 -12.08 9.85
CA TYR A 94 -7.94 -12.44 9.98
C TYR A 94 -8.18 -13.93 9.74
N ASN A 95 -9.39 -14.41 10.06
CA ASN A 95 -9.88 -15.78 10.02
C ASN A 95 -9.35 -16.66 11.15
N ASP A 96 -8.13 -17.17 11.03
CA ASP A 96 -7.55 -18.15 11.95
C ASP A 96 -6.83 -17.53 13.15
N ILE A 97 -6.36 -16.31 12.99
CA ILE A 97 -5.89 -15.46 14.07
C ILE A 97 -6.51 -14.07 13.90
N ASP A 98 -7.14 -13.56 14.93
CA ASP A 98 -7.64 -12.18 14.95
C ASP A 98 -6.62 -11.30 15.67
N CYS A 99 -5.70 -10.74 14.92
CA CYS A 99 -4.58 -9.98 15.48
C CYS A 99 -4.28 -8.73 14.67
N TRP A 100 -4.17 -7.61 15.37
CA TRP A 100 -3.74 -6.35 14.79
C TRP A 100 -2.28 -6.06 15.11
N GLU A 101 -1.58 -5.51 14.14
CA GLU A 101 -0.21 -5.03 14.29
C GLU A 101 -0.10 -3.60 13.77
N LEU A 102 0.60 -2.77 14.54
CA LEU A 102 0.91 -1.37 14.20
C LEU A 102 2.40 -1.12 14.38
N TYR A 103 3.02 -0.55 13.36
CA TYR A 103 4.44 -0.21 13.35
C TYR A 103 4.66 1.26 13.01
N ASP A 104 5.56 1.92 13.73
CA ASP A 104 6.12 3.21 13.39
C ASP A 104 7.40 3.00 12.57
N LEU A 105 7.32 3.17 11.28
CA LEU A 105 8.41 2.87 10.34
C LEU A 105 9.59 3.87 10.45
N GLN A 106 9.36 5.01 11.11
CA GLN A 106 10.40 6.00 11.35
C GLN A 106 11.26 5.60 12.58
N GLU A 107 10.61 5.18 13.67
CA GLU A 107 11.28 4.78 14.90
C GLU A 107 11.73 3.30 14.86
N ASP A 108 11.00 2.46 14.14
CA ASP A 108 11.25 1.03 13.99
C ASP A 108 11.18 0.58 12.52
N PRO A 109 12.17 0.96 11.70
CA PRO A 109 12.18 0.61 10.27
C PRO A 109 12.30 -0.90 10.00
N MET A 110 12.64 -1.70 11.00
CA MET A 110 12.72 -3.16 10.92
C MET A 110 11.44 -3.86 11.35
N GLU A 111 10.42 -3.11 11.82
CA GLU A 111 9.13 -3.64 12.22
C GLU A 111 9.23 -4.73 13.32
N MET A 112 10.07 -4.49 14.32
CA MET A 112 10.34 -5.45 15.41
C MET A 112 9.43 -5.27 16.61
N HIS A 113 8.75 -4.10 16.73
CA HIS A 113 7.97 -3.73 17.90
C HIS A 113 6.54 -3.37 17.49
N ASN A 114 5.61 -4.29 17.73
CA ASN A 114 4.19 -4.01 17.56
C ASN A 114 3.72 -3.06 18.66
N ILE A 115 3.25 -1.88 18.26
CA ILE A 115 2.73 -0.85 19.18
C ILE A 115 1.19 -0.78 19.20
N TYR A 116 0.50 -1.71 18.52
CA TYR A 116 -0.96 -1.76 18.56
C TYR A 116 -1.47 -1.98 19.98
N GLY A 117 -2.43 -1.15 20.40
CA GLY A 117 -3.01 -1.24 21.75
C GLY A 117 -2.13 -0.69 22.88
N GLN A 118 -0.99 -0.09 22.57
CA GLN A 118 -0.21 0.62 23.57
C GLN A 118 -0.88 1.96 23.93
N PRO A 119 -0.75 2.43 25.19
CA PRO A 119 -1.29 3.73 25.59
C PRO A 119 -0.80 4.87 24.68
N GLY A 120 -1.74 5.70 24.21
CA GLY A 120 -1.46 6.82 23.31
C GLY A 120 -1.50 6.50 21.81
N THR A 121 -1.82 5.24 21.42
CA THR A 121 -1.97 4.87 20.01
C THR A 121 -3.43 4.87 19.53
N GLU A 122 -4.40 5.15 20.40
CA GLU A 122 -5.83 4.95 20.15
C GLU A 122 -6.34 5.81 18.97
N GLU A 123 -6.02 7.11 18.97
CA GLU A 123 -6.44 8.00 17.88
C GLU A 123 -5.73 7.66 16.57
N LEU A 124 -4.44 7.32 16.61
CA LEU A 124 -3.69 6.88 15.44
C LEU A 124 -4.29 5.61 14.83
N VAL A 125 -4.64 4.63 15.66
CA VAL A 125 -5.31 3.39 15.22
C VAL A 125 -6.63 3.71 14.53
N LYS A 126 -7.43 4.59 15.10
CA LYS A 126 -8.71 5.03 14.53
C LYS A 126 -8.53 5.73 13.18
N GLU A 127 -7.56 6.63 13.06
CA GLU A 127 -7.22 7.29 11.80
C GLU A 127 -6.81 6.28 10.72
N LEU A 128 -5.91 5.36 11.06
CA LEU A 128 -5.43 4.34 10.13
C LEU A 128 -6.52 3.33 9.75
N LYS A 129 -7.41 2.96 10.65
CA LYS A 129 -8.59 2.13 10.33
C LYS A 129 -9.56 2.85 9.41
N THR A 130 -9.75 4.14 9.60
CA THR A 130 -10.58 4.96 8.70
C THR A 130 -9.99 5.02 7.30
N GLU A 131 -8.68 5.23 7.18
CA GLU A 131 -7.99 5.24 5.90
C GLU A 131 -7.99 3.85 5.24
N LEU A 132 -7.79 2.80 6.03
CA LEU A 132 -7.89 1.42 5.57
C LEU A 132 -9.27 1.12 4.96
N LEU A 133 -10.34 1.50 5.63
CA LEU A 133 -11.71 1.34 5.12
C LEU A 133 -11.93 2.14 3.83
N ARG A 134 -11.43 3.38 3.78
CA ARG A 134 -11.49 4.20 2.56
C ARG A 134 -10.84 3.50 1.37
N LEU A 135 -9.66 2.90 1.58
CA LEU A 135 -8.93 2.17 0.54
C LEU A 135 -9.65 0.88 0.14
N GLN A 136 -10.19 0.13 1.10
CA GLN A 136 -11.00 -1.06 0.81
C GLN A 136 -12.23 -0.74 -0.05
N VAL A 137 -12.86 0.41 0.19
CA VAL A 137 -13.96 0.89 -0.66
C VAL A 137 -13.45 1.29 -2.04
N GLN A 138 -12.33 2.01 -2.10
CA GLN A 138 -11.73 2.46 -3.36
C GLN A 138 -11.36 1.30 -4.28
N TYR A 139 -10.83 0.21 -3.72
CA TYR A 139 -10.40 -0.98 -4.48
C TYR A 139 -11.45 -2.09 -4.54
N ASP A 140 -12.67 -1.82 -4.10
CA ASP A 140 -13.80 -2.75 -4.08
C ASP A 140 -13.48 -4.11 -3.42
N ASP A 141 -12.68 -4.08 -2.35
CA ASP A 141 -12.30 -5.30 -1.66
C ASP A 141 -13.50 -5.89 -0.89
N PRO A 142 -13.90 -7.16 -1.15
CA PRO A 142 -15.06 -7.77 -0.52
C PRO A 142 -14.92 -7.97 0.99
N ILE A 143 -13.69 -7.96 1.53
CA ILE A 143 -13.44 -8.19 2.97
C ILE A 143 -14.08 -7.11 3.85
N ARG A 144 -14.29 -5.91 3.32
CA ARG A 144 -15.00 -4.82 4.01
C ARG A 144 -16.41 -5.20 4.49
N ASN A 145 -17.00 -6.24 3.88
CA ASN A 145 -18.34 -6.71 4.22
C ASN A 145 -18.34 -7.87 5.22
N ILE A 146 -17.17 -8.46 5.47
CA ILE A 146 -17.02 -9.65 6.33
C ILE A 146 -16.73 -9.22 7.78
N TYR A 147 -15.95 -8.16 7.94
CA TYR A 147 -15.53 -7.63 9.25
C TYR A 147 -16.08 -6.22 9.44
N LYS A 148 -17.41 -6.13 9.58
CA LYS A 148 -18.07 -4.91 10.09
C LYS A 148 -18.06 -5.03 11.61
N ASP A 149 -17.23 -4.22 12.27
CA ASP A 149 -17.33 -3.96 13.71
C ASP A 149 -18.63 -3.23 14.06
#